data_1c855fbac5ac85ec7d798a89ea36190d
#
_entry.id   1c855fbac5ac85ec7d798a89ea36190d
#
_cell.length_a   1.000
_cell.length_b   1.000
_cell.length_c   1.000
_cell.angle_alpha   90.00
_cell.angle_beta   90.00
_cell.angle_gamma   90.00
#
_symmetry.space_group_name_H-M   'P 1'
#
loop_
_entity.id
_entity.type
_entity.pdbx_description
1 polymer ?
#
loop_
_entity_poly.entity_id
_entity_poly.type
_entity_poly.pdbx_seq_one_letter_code
_entity_poly.pdbx_strand_id
1 'polypeptide(L)'
;MKQTDINPQSEGALTIDGGVTEQQIQQWKAQHRKVIRIDVVDGEECHIGYFKRPSLETMGAVSKIAKTDDMRSMQVLFDGCWLGGSEYLRNDAVLFLQCGAQLNKAFLETMGSIKNL
;
A
#
# COMPACT_ATOMS: atom_id res chain seq x y z
N MET A 1 15.89 22.57 -11.55
CA MET A 1 15.94 22.20 -10.79
C MET A 1 15.80 20.96 -10.39
N LYS A 2 16.21 20.35 -9.78
CA LYS A 2 16.06 19.19 -9.49
C LYS A 2 15.65 19.05 -8.24
N GLN A 3 14.81 18.39 -7.85
CA GLN A 3 14.45 18.22 -6.61
C GLN A 3 15.31 17.33 -6.02
N THR A 4 15.61 17.49 -4.81
CA THR A 4 16.51 16.67 -4.10
C THR A 4 15.83 15.63 -3.26
N ASP A 5 14.52 15.71 -3.14
CA ASP A 5 13.82 14.74 -2.33
C ASP A 5 13.28 13.58 -3.15
N ILE A 6 13.70 13.44 -4.37
CA ILE A 6 13.24 12.37 -5.22
C ILE A 6 13.95 11.09 -4.85
N ASN A 7 13.18 10.04 -4.69
CA ASN A 7 13.68 8.71 -4.42
C ASN A 7 14.51 8.25 -5.62
N PRO A 8 15.66 7.63 -5.41
CA PRO A 8 16.49 7.19 -6.55
C PRO A 8 15.76 6.30 -7.53
N GLN A 9 14.82 5.47 -7.06
CA GLN A 9 14.08 4.60 -7.94
C GLN A 9 13.09 5.36 -8.81
N SER A 10 12.70 6.56 -8.41
CA SER A 10 11.76 7.36 -9.17
C SER A 10 12.40 8.54 -9.84
N GLU A 11 13.76 8.64 -9.75
CA GLU A 11 14.45 9.74 -10.36
C GLU A 11 14.28 9.66 -11.86
N GLY A 12 13.81 10.74 -12.49
CA GLY A 12 13.55 10.74 -13.92
C GLY A 12 12.27 10.08 -14.33
N ALA A 13 11.56 9.48 -13.41
CA ALA A 13 10.34 8.78 -13.71
C ALA A 13 9.14 9.73 -13.66
N LEU A 14 8.10 9.38 -14.41
CA LEU A 14 6.84 10.06 -14.34
C LEU A 14 6.12 9.57 -13.08
N THR A 15 5.84 10.49 -12.17
CA THR A 15 5.17 10.15 -10.92
C THR A 15 3.66 10.19 -11.08
N ILE A 16 3.00 9.11 -10.74
CA ILE A 16 1.55 8.99 -10.83
C ILE A 16 1.02 8.65 -9.44
N ASP A 17 0.35 9.62 -8.82
CA ASP A 17 -0.09 9.48 -7.44
C ASP A 17 -1.59 9.75 -7.27
N GLY A 18 -2.34 9.78 -8.35
CA GLY A 18 -3.78 9.98 -8.29
C GLY A 18 -4.20 11.37 -7.84
N GLY A 19 -3.27 12.33 -7.84
CA GLY A 19 -3.59 13.69 -7.42
C GLY A 19 -3.70 13.86 -5.91
N VAL A 20 -3.13 12.94 -5.15
CA VAL A 20 -3.16 13.03 -3.69
C VAL A 20 -2.34 14.24 -3.24
N THR A 21 -2.92 15.04 -2.37
CA THR A 21 -2.28 16.26 -1.86
C THR A 21 -1.67 16.01 -0.50
N GLU A 22 -0.73 16.87 -0.12
CA GLU A 22 -0.13 16.81 1.20
C GLU A 22 -1.19 16.95 2.28
N GLN A 23 -2.20 17.78 2.03
CA GLN A 23 -3.27 17.98 2.99
C GLN A 23 -4.05 16.69 3.23
N GLN A 24 -4.31 15.93 2.17
CA GLN A 24 -4.97 14.64 2.31
C GLN A 24 -4.13 13.66 3.13
N ILE A 25 -2.82 13.66 2.88
CA ILE A 25 -1.92 12.79 3.62
C ILE A 25 -1.97 13.13 5.12
N GLN A 26 -1.96 14.42 5.45
CA GLN A 26 -2.02 14.82 6.85
C GLN A 26 -3.35 14.44 7.49
N GLN A 27 -4.44 14.51 6.74
CA GLN A 27 -5.73 14.08 7.24
C GLN A 27 -5.75 12.59 7.53
N TRP A 28 -5.17 11.79 6.64
CA TRP A 28 -5.08 10.35 6.85
C TRP A 28 -4.24 10.02 8.07
N LYS A 29 -3.13 10.73 8.26
CA LYS A 29 -2.27 10.52 9.43
C LYS A 29 -2.98 10.89 10.72
N ALA A 30 -3.90 11.83 10.67
CA ALA A 30 -4.68 12.21 11.84
C ALA A 30 -5.75 11.18 12.16
N GLN A 31 -6.27 10.50 11.14
CA GLN A 31 -7.36 9.54 11.30
C GLN A 31 -6.90 8.13 11.58
N HIS A 32 -5.69 7.79 11.15
CA HIS A 32 -5.19 6.42 11.24
C HIS A 32 -3.86 6.40 11.96
N ARG A 33 -3.68 5.39 12.79
CA ARG A 33 -2.48 5.27 13.59
C ARG A 33 -1.23 5.12 12.73
N LYS A 34 -1.35 4.43 11.59
CA LYS A 34 -0.26 4.24 10.65
C LYS A 34 -0.76 4.45 9.24
N VAL A 35 0.01 5.19 8.47
CA VAL A 35 -0.23 5.36 7.04
C VAL A 35 1.04 4.95 6.33
N ILE A 36 0.91 4.10 5.31
CA ILE A 36 2.02 3.53 4.58
C ILE A 36 1.96 4.05 3.15
N ARG A 37 3.09 4.47 2.62
CA ARG A 37 3.21 4.82 1.22
C ARG A 37 3.96 3.70 0.51
N ILE A 38 3.44 3.26 -0.63
CA ILE A 38 4.08 2.23 -1.44
C ILE A 38 4.32 2.81 -2.83
N ASP A 39 5.56 2.67 -3.30
CA ASP A 39 5.96 3.09 -4.63
C ASP A 39 6.20 1.85 -5.47
N VAL A 40 5.59 1.79 -6.65
CA VAL A 40 5.80 0.70 -7.60
C VAL A 40 6.32 1.31 -8.89
N VAL A 41 7.54 0.93 -9.27
CA VAL A 41 8.18 1.44 -10.47
C VAL A 41 7.92 0.51 -11.63
N ASP A 42 7.43 1.07 -12.73
CA ASP A 42 7.14 0.33 -13.94
C ASP A 42 7.76 1.10 -15.09
N GLY A 43 8.97 0.69 -15.50
CA GLY A 43 9.69 1.40 -16.52
C GLY A 43 9.98 2.83 -16.09
N GLU A 44 9.45 3.79 -16.83
CA GLU A 44 9.65 5.21 -16.52
C GLU A 44 8.55 5.78 -15.65
N GLU A 45 7.64 4.95 -15.19
CA GLU A 45 6.53 5.39 -14.34
C GLU A 45 6.76 4.96 -12.91
N CYS A 46 6.39 5.82 -11.98
CA CYS A 46 6.41 5.48 -10.56
C CYS A 46 5.00 5.69 -10.02
N HIS A 47 4.35 4.60 -9.65
CA HIS A 47 2.99 4.63 -9.14
C HIS A 47 2.99 4.63 -7.63
N ILE A 48 2.29 5.57 -7.02
CA ILE A 48 2.29 5.75 -5.58
C ILE A 48 0.92 5.45 -5.02
N GLY A 49 0.86 4.65 -3.98
CA GLY A 49 -0.36 4.35 -3.26
C GLY A 49 -0.19 4.57 -1.76
N TYR A 50 -1.27 4.92 -1.10
CA TYR A 50 -1.29 5.17 0.33
C TYR A 50 -2.27 4.23 0.99
N PHE A 51 -1.87 3.65 2.12
CA PHE A 51 -2.61 2.59 2.76
C PHE A 51 -2.63 2.78 4.27
N LYS A 52 -3.70 2.32 4.88
CA LYS A 52 -3.79 2.21 6.34
C LYS A 52 -3.66 0.74 6.70
N ARG A 53 -3.48 0.46 7.98
CA ARG A 53 -3.51 -0.93 8.46
C ARG A 53 -4.93 -1.46 8.40
N PRO A 54 -5.08 -2.77 8.14
CA PRO A 54 -6.41 -3.36 8.07
C PRO A 54 -7.05 -3.45 9.46
N SER A 55 -8.37 -3.39 9.48
CA SER A 55 -9.13 -3.63 10.70
C SER A 55 -9.20 -5.12 10.99
N LEU A 56 -9.61 -5.46 12.21
CA LEU A 56 -9.84 -6.87 12.55
C LEU A 56 -10.90 -7.49 11.65
N GLU A 57 -11.91 -6.72 11.32
CA GLU A 57 -12.97 -7.20 10.43
C GLU A 57 -12.41 -7.54 9.06
N THR A 58 -11.56 -6.66 8.51
CA THR A 58 -10.92 -6.91 7.23
C THR A 58 -10.04 -8.15 7.29
N MET A 59 -9.26 -8.29 8.37
CA MET A 59 -8.38 -9.45 8.52
C MET A 59 -9.17 -10.74 8.66
N GLY A 60 -10.32 -10.69 9.32
CA GLY A 60 -11.20 -11.84 9.42
C GLY A 60 -11.70 -12.29 8.06
N ALA A 61 -12.13 -11.32 7.24
CA ALA A 61 -12.59 -11.63 5.89
C ALA A 61 -11.47 -12.18 5.02
N VAL A 62 -10.29 -11.57 5.10
CA VAL A 62 -9.12 -12.02 4.34
C VAL A 62 -8.78 -13.47 4.70
N SER A 63 -8.72 -13.77 5.98
CA SER A 63 -8.37 -15.10 6.46
C SER A 63 -9.35 -16.16 5.98
N LYS A 64 -10.63 -15.82 5.99
CA LYS A 64 -11.69 -16.73 5.58
C LYS A 64 -11.61 -17.01 4.08
N ILE A 65 -11.43 -15.97 3.29
CA ILE A 65 -11.41 -16.09 1.83
C ILE A 65 -10.12 -16.77 1.36
N ALA A 66 -9.01 -16.56 2.07
CA ALA A 66 -7.73 -17.13 1.70
C ALA A 66 -7.73 -18.66 1.67
N LYS A 67 -8.68 -19.28 2.37
CA LYS A 67 -8.77 -20.74 2.37
C LYS A 67 -9.16 -21.32 1.02
N THR A 68 -9.83 -20.52 0.20
CA THR A 68 -10.34 -21.01 -1.08
C THR A 68 -9.92 -20.15 -2.26
N ASP A 69 -9.48 -18.90 -2.04
CA ASP A 69 -9.19 -17.99 -3.14
C ASP A 69 -8.16 -16.96 -2.71
N ASP A 70 -6.90 -17.25 -3.01
CA ASP A 70 -5.79 -16.36 -2.62
C ASP A 70 -5.89 -15.00 -3.28
N MET A 71 -6.24 -14.96 -4.55
CA MET A 71 -6.30 -13.70 -5.28
C MET A 71 -7.40 -12.82 -4.72
N ARG A 72 -8.55 -13.41 -4.42
CA ARG A 72 -9.66 -12.66 -3.87
C ARG A 72 -9.31 -12.13 -2.48
N SER A 73 -8.60 -12.91 -1.67
CA SER A 73 -8.20 -12.46 -0.35
C SER A 73 -7.26 -11.28 -0.44
N MET A 74 -6.35 -11.28 -1.43
CA MET A 74 -5.46 -10.15 -1.64
C MET A 74 -6.24 -8.90 -2.05
N GLN A 75 -7.25 -9.04 -2.91
CA GLN A 75 -8.09 -7.92 -3.30
C GLN A 75 -8.82 -7.33 -2.10
N VAL A 76 -9.34 -8.19 -1.23
CA VAL A 76 -10.06 -7.75 -0.05
C VAL A 76 -9.11 -7.00 0.90
N LEU A 77 -7.90 -7.50 1.07
CA LEU A 77 -6.92 -6.83 1.91
C LEU A 77 -6.54 -5.47 1.32
N PHE A 78 -6.25 -5.45 0.04
CA PHE A 78 -5.86 -4.23 -0.66
C PHE A 78 -6.95 -3.17 -0.51
N ASP A 79 -8.19 -3.54 -0.84
CA ASP A 79 -9.31 -2.60 -0.80
C ASP A 79 -9.59 -2.11 0.61
N GLY A 80 -9.43 -2.98 1.59
CA GLY A 80 -9.66 -2.60 2.99
C GLY A 80 -8.60 -1.66 3.55
N CYS A 81 -7.43 -1.60 2.91
CA CYS A 81 -6.34 -0.73 3.36
C CYS A 81 -6.17 0.51 2.50
N TRP A 82 -6.75 0.55 1.32
CA TRP A 82 -6.53 1.62 0.34
C TRP A 82 -7.06 2.96 0.83
N LEU A 83 -6.22 3.99 0.75
CA LEU A 83 -6.62 5.36 1.06
C LEU A 83 -6.69 6.22 -0.19
N GLY A 84 -5.73 6.07 -1.08
CA GLY A 84 -5.70 6.83 -2.33
C GLY A 84 -4.39 6.65 -3.03
N GLY A 85 -4.31 7.14 -4.26
CA GLY A 85 -3.11 7.05 -5.05
C GLY A 85 -3.40 6.74 -6.50
N SER A 86 -2.41 6.15 -7.19
CA SER A 86 -2.55 5.79 -8.59
C SER A 86 -3.59 4.69 -8.75
N GLU A 87 -4.63 4.95 -9.54
CA GLU A 87 -5.65 3.94 -9.80
C GLU A 87 -5.12 2.76 -10.58
N TYR A 88 -4.01 2.91 -11.27
CA TYR A 88 -3.39 1.79 -11.98
C TYR A 88 -2.95 0.70 -11.02
N LEU A 89 -2.62 1.05 -9.77
CA LEU A 89 -2.28 0.05 -8.76
C LEU A 89 -3.46 -0.89 -8.48
N ARG A 90 -4.67 -0.44 -8.73
CA ARG A 90 -5.88 -1.23 -8.51
C ARG A 90 -6.34 -1.94 -9.77
N ASN A 91 -6.04 -1.38 -10.95
CA ASN A 91 -6.64 -1.83 -12.19
C ASN A 91 -5.69 -2.61 -13.08
N ASP A 92 -4.39 -2.42 -12.94
CA ASP A 92 -3.40 -3.16 -13.71
C ASP A 92 -2.94 -4.36 -12.88
N ALA A 93 -3.10 -5.55 -13.43
CA ALA A 93 -2.84 -6.77 -12.67
C ALA A 93 -1.40 -6.87 -12.17
N VAL A 94 -0.44 -6.46 -13.01
CA VAL A 94 0.97 -6.55 -12.63
C VAL A 94 1.28 -5.56 -11.51
N LEU A 95 0.79 -4.32 -11.65
CA LEU A 95 1.02 -3.31 -10.62
C LEU A 95 0.31 -3.67 -9.33
N PHE A 96 -0.89 -4.24 -9.45
CA PHE A 96 -1.63 -4.69 -8.27
C PHE A 96 -0.87 -5.78 -7.51
N LEU A 97 -0.32 -6.75 -8.22
CA LEU A 97 0.42 -7.83 -7.57
C LEU A 97 1.68 -7.31 -6.90
N GLN A 98 2.41 -6.40 -7.56
CA GLN A 98 3.61 -5.83 -6.97
C GLN A 98 3.29 -4.99 -5.73
N CYS A 99 2.26 -4.17 -5.84
CA CYS A 99 1.84 -3.33 -4.71
C CYS A 99 1.36 -4.19 -3.54
N GLY A 100 0.58 -5.23 -3.83
CA GLY A 100 0.08 -6.13 -2.80
C GLY A 100 1.19 -6.86 -2.07
N ALA A 101 2.23 -7.26 -2.80
CA ALA A 101 3.38 -7.91 -2.20
C ALA A 101 4.09 -6.97 -1.22
N GLN A 102 4.26 -5.70 -1.60
CA GLN A 102 4.88 -4.73 -0.71
C GLN A 102 4.01 -4.44 0.52
N LEU A 103 2.71 -4.36 0.31
CA LEU A 103 1.79 -4.13 1.41
C LEU A 103 1.86 -5.27 2.44
N ASN A 104 1.85 -6.49 1.95
CA ASN A 104 1.95 -7.66 2.80
C ASN A 104 3.28 -7.67 3.56
N LYS A 105 4.36 -7.34 2.87
CA LYS A 105 5.68 -7.27 3.49
C LYS A 105 5.71 -6.24 4.62
N ALA A 106 5.08 -5.09 4.39
CA ALA A 106 5.05 -4.04 5.42
C ALA A 106 4.39 -4.53 6.69
N PHE A 107 3.33 -5.33 6.57
CA PHE A 107 2.65 -5.85 7.74
C PHE A 107 3.47 -6.93 8.44
N LEU A 108 4.23 -7.72 7.69
CA LEU A 108 5.06 -8.77 8.26
C LEU A 108 6.28 -8.22 9.00
N GLU A 109 6.60 -6.95 8.83
CA GLU A 109 7.69 -6.34 9.56
C GLU A 109 7.34 -6.02 11.00
N THR A 110 6.08 -6.10 11.35
CA THR A 110 5.66 -5.93 12.74
C THR A 110 5.89 -7.25 13.46
N MET A 111 6.65 -7.20 14.54
CA MET A 111 7.07 -8.41 15.24
C MET A 111 6.60 -8.40 16.66
N GLY A 112 6.15 -9.56 17.12
CA GLY A 112 5.86 -9.78 18.52
C GLY A 112 6.87 -10.71 19.15
N SER A 113 6.91 -10.75 20.46
CA SER A 113 7.74 -11.71 21.18
C SER A 113 7.00 -12.15 22.43
N ILE A 114 7.35 -13.36 22.89
CA ILE A 114 6.79 -13.92 24.10
C ILE A 114 7.89 -13.99 25.13
N LYS A 115 7.59 -13.54 26.33
CA LYS A 115 8.53 -13.61 27.42
C LYS A 115 7.94 -14.45 28.54
N ASN A 116 8.74 -15.37 29.06
CA ASN A 116 8.35 -16.17 30.20
C ASN A 116 8.74 -15.41 31.47
N LEU A 117 7.77 -15.20 32.33
CA LEU A 117 8.01 -14.46 33.58
C LEU A 117 8.18 -15.40 34.74
#